data_1767abd202c0877846f6ee39bbdb4056
#
_entry.id   1767abd202c0877846f6ee39bbdb4056
#
_cell.length_a   1.000
_cell.length_b   1.000
_cell.length_c   1.000
_cell.angle_alpha   90.00
_cell.angle_beta   90.00
_cell.angle_gamma   90.00
#
_symmetry.space_group_name_H-M   'P 1'
#
loop_
_entity.id
_entity.type
_entity.pdbx_description
1 polymer ?
#
loop_
_entity_poly.entity_id
_entity_poly.type
_entity_poly.pdbx_seq_one_letter_code
_entity_poly.pdbx_strand_id
1 'polypeptide(L)'
;MSAAKRTSVAAPVSVRPLAEPDLDRADEIFRVAFGTFLGAPEPETFFGTADYVRTRWAADPRAAFAATVEGEVVGSNFATDWGSVGYFGPLTVRPDLWDRGIGRRLMEPVMDCFDTWENRHLGLFTFSHSPKHLELYRRYGFWPRFLTAIMRKQVAVSAAVPGRVLYGGLTAAERSDALGLGRALTGAVYEGLSLEREITAVQAQGLGDTVLLEGAGSGLDGLAVCHCGAGSEAGEDVCFVKFGAVLPGPDAADRFERLLNACEQLAAEKGLGQLDAGTNLARQDAYRRMVDRGFRTWLQGVTMHKPNEPGYSRPDAYVIDDWR
;
A
#
# COMPACT_ATOMS: atom_id res chain seq x y z
N MET A 1 10.74 -5.10 58.28
CA MET A 1 9.90 -5.90 57.37
C MET A 1 10.10 -5.35 55.96
N SER A 2 10.91 -6.03 55.16
CA SER A 2 11.24 -5.62 53.77
C SER A 2 10.16 -6.13 52.83
N ALA A 3 9.43 -5.22 52.20
CA ALA A 3 8.48 -5.57 51.16
C ALA A 3 9.25 -5.99 49.88
N ALA A 4 9.23 -7.27 49.58
CA ALA A 4 9.77 -7.82 48.35
C ALA A 4 9.01 -7.20 47.15
N LYS A 5 9.70 -6.40 46.31
CA LYS A 5 9.22 -6.01 45.01
C LYS A 5 8.99 -7.29 44.18
N ARG A 6 7.74 -7.68 44.00
CA ARG A 6 7.37 -8.66 42.98
C ARG A 6 7.74 -8.07 41.62
N THR A 7 8.84 -8.51 41.03
CA THR A 7 9.13 -8.32 39.61
C THR A 7 8.04 -9.07 38.86
N SER A 8 7.05 -8.35 38.36
CA SER A 8 6.09 -8.90 37.38
C SER A 8 6.89 -9.36 36.17
N VAL A 9 7.04 -10.66 36.03
CA VAL A 9 7.55 -11.22 34.77
C VAL A 9 6.52 -10.86 33.69
N ALA A 10 6.92 -10.02 32.76
CA ALA A 10 6.04 -9.66 31.66
C ALA A 10 5.60 -10.95 30.93
N ALA A 11 4.30 -11.09 30.72
CA ALA A 11 3.76 -12.25 30.02
C ALA A 11 4.45 -12.42 28.64
N PRO A 12 4.77 -13.67 28.25
CA PRO A 12 5.49 -13.92 27.00
C PRO A 12 4.64 -13.48 25.80
N VAL A 13 5.28 -12.80 24.86
CA VAL A 13 4.69 -12.49 23.56
C VAL A 13 4.84 -13.70 22.63
N SER A 14 3.81 -14.11 21.93
CA SER A 14 3.89 -15.06 20.82
C SER A 14 3.46 -14.41 19.52
N VAL A 15 3.97 -14.91 18.38
CA VAL A 15 3.55 -14.48 17.06
C VAL A 15 3.03 -15.71 16.30
N ARG A 16 1.88 -15.54 15.64
CA ARG A 16 1.21 -16.56 14.87
C ARG A 16 0.53 -15.96 13.63
N PRO A 17 0.09 -16.77 12.65
CA PRO A 17 -0.80 -16.27 11.60
C PRO A 17 -2.04 -15.57 12.21
N LEU A 18 -2.45 -14.47 11.59
CA LEU A 18 -3.68 -13.75 11.94
C LEU A 18 -4.87 -14.56 11.44
N ALA A 19 -5.78 -14.93 12.32
CA ALA A 19 -6.97 -15.71 11.99
C ALA A 19 -8.19 -14.78 11.80
N GLU A 20 -9.20 -15.24 11.06
CA GLU A 20 -10.42 -14.47 10.80
C GLU A 20 -11.10 -13.92 12.08
N PRO A 21 -11.24 -14.68 13.18
CA PRO A 21 -11.81 -14.16 14.43
C PRO A 21 -11.01 -13.03 15.09
N ASP A 22 -9.75 -12.83 14.69
CA ASP A 22 -8.89 -11.79 15.24
C ASP A 22 -9.05 -10.43 14.54
N LEU A 23 -9.72 -10.40 13.36
CA LEU A 23 -9.71 -9.24 12.46
C LEU A 23 -10.30 -7.99 13.10
N ASP A 24 -11.41 -8.12 13.84
CA ASP A 24 -12.03 -6.98 14.53
C ASP A 24 -11.06 -6.36 15.54
N ARG A 25 -10.39 -7.21 16.31
CA ARG A 25 -9.42 -6.74 17.29
C ARG A 25 -8.17 -6.14 16.65
N ALA A 26 -7.70 -6.72 15.57
CA ALA A 26 -6.56 -6.19 14.82
C ALA A 26 -6.88 -4.82 14.19
N ASP A 27 -8.09 -4.62 13.66
CA ASP A 27 -8.54 -3.34 13.10
C ASP A 27 -8.69 -2.27 14.21
N GLU A 28 -9.27 -2.62 15.37
CA GLU A 28 -9.32 -1.71 16.52
C GLU A 28 -7.92 -1.24 16.93
N ILE A 29 -6.96 -2.17 17.05
CA ILE A 29 -5.57 -1.85 17.39
C ILE A 29 -4.93 -0.99 16.31
N PHE A 30 -5.18 -1.29 15.03
CA PHE A 30 -4.68 -0.51 13.90
C PHE A 30 -5.12 0.96 14.03
N ARG A 31 -6.41 1.21 14.21
CA ARG A 31 -6.96 2.58 14.33
C ARG A 31 -6.38 3.30 15.54
N VAL A 32 -6.44 2.69 16.71
CA VAL A 32 -5.95 3.27 17.96
C VAL A 32 -4.44 3.54 17.90
N ALA A 33 -3.65 2.64 17.33
CA ALA A 33 -2.20 2.81 17.23
C ALA A 33 -1.82 4.00 16.33
N PHE A 34 -2.42 4.11 15.14
CA PHE A 34 -2.15 5.22 14.23
C PHE A 34 -2.73 6.53 14.76
N GLY A 35 -3.97 6.53 15.24
CA GLY A 35 -4.62 7.71 15.79
C GLY A 35 -3.85 8.27 17.00
N THR A 36 -3.41 7.41 17.92
CA THR A 36 -2.58 7.80 19.07
C THR A 36 -1.23 8.37 18.61
N PHE A 37 -0.56 7.70 17.66
CA PHE A 37 0.74 8.14 17.17
C PHE A 37 0.67 9.50 16.48
N LEU A 38 -0.40 9.77 15.74
CA LEU A 38 -0.62 11.03 15.01
C LEU A 38 -1.33 12.10 15.86
N GLY A 39 -1.69 11.78 17.11
CA GLY A 39 -2.34 12.73 18.01
C GLY A 39 -3.78 13.05 17.66
N ALA A 40 -4.50 12.10 17.05
CA ALA A 40 -5.92 12.27 16.74
C ALA A 40 -6.73 12.42 18.05
N PRO A 41 -7.75 13.32 18.07
CA PRO A 41 -8.61 13.49 19.24
C PRO A 41 -9.36 12.21 19.64
N GLU A 42 -9.80 11.45 18.66
CA GLU A 42 -10.54 10.18 18.79
C GLU A 42 -9.80 9.08 18.03
N PRO A 43 -8.73 8.48 18.61
CA PRO A 43 -7.87 7.53 17.91
C PRO A 43 -8.59 6.33 17.31
N GLU A 44 -9.66 5.85 17.96
CA GLU A 44 -10.48 4.71 17.55
C GLU A 44 -11.24 4.95 16.23
N THR A 45 -11.51 6.20 15.88
CA THR A 45 -12.19 6.57 14.63
C THR A 45 -11.22 6.87 13.48
N PHE A 46 -9.91 6.78 13.75
CA PHE A 46 -8.90 7.10 12.74
C PHE A 46 -9.05 6.20 11.51
N PHE A 47 -8.86 6.74 10.32
CA PHE A 47 -9.13 6.15 9.01
C PHE A 47 -10.62 5.99 8.64
N GLY A 48 -11.57 6.39 9.49
CA GLY A 48 -13.01 6.37 9.17
C GLY A 48 -13.49 5.00 8.67
N THR A 49 -14.00 4.94 7.45
CA THR A 49 -14.52 3.72 6.81
C THR A 49 -13.48 2.93 5.99
N ALA A 50 -12.20 3.36 5.98
CA ALA A 50 -11.16 2.61 5.31
C ALA A 50 -10.83 1.31 6.07
N ASP A 51 -10.61 0.22 5.34
CA ASP A 51 -10.30 -1.10 5.89
C ASP A 51 -8.98 -1.64 5.30
N TYR A 52 -7.91 -1.55 6.06
CA TYR A 52 -6.60 -2.10 5.70
C TYR A 52 -6.41 -3.53 6.19
N VAL A 53 -7.00 -3.86 7.33
CA VAL A 53 -6.76 -5.14 8.00
C VAL A 53 -7.44 -6.28 7.26
N ARG A 54 -8.75 -6.16 7.01
CA ARG A 54 -9.53 -7.23 6.34
C ARG A 54 -9.15 -7.35 4.87
N THR A 55 -8.93 -6.23 4.18
CA THR A 55 -8.56 -6.24 2.76
C THR A 55 -7.23 -6.93 2.52
N ARG A 56 -6.22 -6.65 3.34
CA ARG A 56 -4.88 -7.28 3.23
C ARG A 56 -4.89 -8.73 3.69
N TRP A 57 -5.62 -9.03 4.76
CA TRP A 57 -5.80 -10.41 5.19
C TRP A 57 -6.47 -11.26 4.11
N ALA A 58 -7.56 -10.77 3.52
CA ALA A 58 -8.28 -11.50 2.48
C ALA A 58 -7.47 -11.65 1.17
N ALA A 59 -6.52 -10.76 0.90
CA ALA A 59 -5.62 -10.87 -0.24
C ALA A 59 -4.63 -12.04 -0.09
N ASP A 60 -4.01 -12.22 1.08
CA ASP A 60 -3.21 -13.42 1.43
C ASP A 60 -3.19 -13.65 2.96
N PRO A 61 -4.09 -14.50 3.50
CA PRO A 61 -4.12 -14.81 4.94
C PRO A 61 -2.82 -15.42 5.49
N ARG A 62 -2.00 -16.03 4.63
CA ARG A 62 -0.72 -16.65 5.04
C ARG A 62 0.39 -15.62 5.26
N ALA A 63 0.19 -14.41 4.75
CA ALA A 63 1.12 -13.29 4.87
C ALA A 63 0.69 -12.26 5.94
N ALA A 64 -0.30 -12.59 6.75
CA ALA A 64 -0.84 -11.77 7.83
C ALA A 64 -0.51 -12.39 9.19
N PHE A 65 0.04 -11.60 10.11
CA PHE A 65 0.56 -12.08 11.40
C PHE A 65 -0.01 -11.29 12.56
N ALA A 66 -0.31 -11.98 13.66
CA ALA A 66 -0.72 -11.41 14.94
C ALA A 66 0.34 -11.66 16.03
N ALA A 67 0.63 -10.64 16.82
CA ALA A 67 1.29 -10.80 18.10
C ALA A 67 0.24 -10.97 19.20
N THR A 68 0.44 -11.93 20.10
CA THR A 68 -0.47 -12.19 21.22
C THR A 68 0.27 -12.18 22.56
N VAL A 69 -0.45 -11.73 23.61
CA VAL A 69 -0.04 -11.80 25.00
C VAL A 69 -1.20 -12.44 25.77
N GLU A 70 -0.94 -13.52 26.50
CA GLU A 70 -1.98 -14.29 27.22
C GLU A 70 -3.15 -14.72 26.33
N GLY A 71 -2.88 -14.96 25.03
CA GLY A 71 -3.88 -15.33 24.02
C GLY A 71 -4.57 -14.17 23.31
N GLU A 72 -4.50 -12.95 23.87
CA GLU A 72 -5.13 -11.75 23.31
C GLU A 72 -4.25 -11.12 22.21
N VAL A 73 -4.86 -10.72 21.09
CA VAL A 73 -4.18 -9.98 20.02
C VAL A 73 -3.77 -8.60 20.54
N VAL A 74 -2.49 -8.27 20.34
CA VAL A 74 -1.89 -7.00 20.77
C VAL A 74 -1.17 -6.25 19.66
N GLY A 75 -1.14 -6.81 18.46
CA GLY A 75 -0.56 -6.17 17.28
C GLY A 75 -0.65 -7.06 16.06
N SER A 76 -0.43 -6.47 14.88
CA SER A 76 -0.47 -7.18 13.59
C SER A 76 0.54 -6.61 12.61
N ASN A 77 0.88 -7.39 11.57
CA ASN A 77 1.67 -6.96 10.43
C ASN A 77 1.30 -7.80 9.20
N PHE A 78 1.43 -7.22 8.00
CA PHE A 78 1.03 -7.83 6.74
C PHE A 78 2.14 -7.69 5.73
N ALA A 79 2.52 -8.78 5.06
CA ALA A 79 3.42 -8.75 3.92
C ALA A 79 2.64 -8.78 2.61
N THR A 80 3.14 -8.10 1.59
CA THR A 80 2.54 -8.05 0.26
C THR A 80 3.58 -8.41 -0.80
N ASP A 81 3.21 -9.29 -1.71
CA ASP A 81 4.05 -9.77 -2.80
C ASP A 81 3.60 -9.16 -4.15
N TRP A 82 4.48 -8.38 -4.75
CA TRP A 82 4.36 -7.86 -6.11
C TRP A 82 5.44 -8.46 -7.04
N GLY A 83 5.69 -9.78 -6.95
CA GLY A 83 6.70 -10.48 -7.72
C GLY A 83 8.12 -10.18 -7.23
N SER A 84 8.95 -9.50 -8.03
CA SER A 84 10.30 -9.16 -7.58
C SER A 84 10.34 -8.06 -6.50
N VAL A 85 9.22 -7.41 -6.22
CA VAL A 85 9.08 -6.38 -5.20
C VAL A 85 8.16 -6.86 -4.09
N GLY A 86 8.59 -6.71 -2.84
CA GLY A 86 7.76 -6.96 -1.67
C GLY A 86 7.67 -5.71 -0.79
N TYR A 87 6.54 -5.51 -0.12
CA TYR A 87 6.43 -4.48 0.91
C TYR A 87 5.59 -4.99 2.08
N PHE A 88 5.62 -4.30 3.19
CA PHE A 88 4.84 -4.69 4.35
C PHE A 88 4.22 -3.48 5.06
N GLY A 89 3.17 -3.78 5.79
CA GLY A 89 2.40 -2.87 6.61
C GLY A 89 0.90 -3.14 6.47
N PRO A 90 0.09 -2.50 7.32
CA PRO A 90 0.49 -1.73 8.48
C PRO A 90 1.07 -2.61 9.60
N LEU A 91 2.22 -2.22 10.15
CA LEU A 91 2.75 -2.79 11.38
C LEU A 91 2.18 -2.02 12.57
N THR A 92 1.37 -2.66 13.39
CA THR A 92 0.72 -2.04 14.53
C THR A 92 0.92 -2.81 15.82
N VAL A 93 1.01 -2.07 16.91
CA VAL A 93 1.07 -2.61 18.28
C VAL A 93 0.21 -1.72 19.16
N ARG A 94 -0.57 -2.33 20.05
CA ARG A 94 -1.39 -1.65 21.03
C ARG A 94 -0.56 -0.62 21.84
N PRO A 95 -0.98 0.64 21.96
CA PRO A 95 -0.14 1.73 22.49
C PRO A 95 0.44 1.51 23.88
N ASP A 96 -0.32 0.88 24.80
CA ASP A 96 0.13 0.56 26.16
C ASP A 96 1.26 -0.49 26.23
N LEU A 97 1.53 -1.15 25.10
CA LEU A 97 2.57 -2.18 24.94
C LEU A 97 3.74 -1.72 24.04
N TRP A 98 3.78 -0.45 23.67
CA TRP A 98 4.91 0.08 22.92
C TRP A 98 6.22 -0.08 23.69
N ASP A 99 7.33 -0.10 22.98
CA ASP A 99 8.70 -0.23 23.52
C ASP A 99 9.02 -1.56 24.22
N ARG A 100 8.14 -2.57 24.08
CA ARG A 100 8.34 -3.93 24.61
C ARG A 100 8.88 -4.92 23.57
N GLY A 101 9.33 -4.45 22.41
CA GLY A 101 9.92 -5.28 21.34
C GLY A 101 8.92 -6.09 20.51
N ILE A 102 7.60 -5.87 20.68
CA ILE A 102 6.55 -6.61 19.93
C ILE A 102 6.66 -6.36 18.43
N GLY A 103 6.85 -5.09 18.00
CA GLY A 103 7.02 -4.76 16.59
C GLY A 103 8.20 -5.50 15.95
N ARG A 104 9.30 -5.71 16.68
CA ARG A 104 10.42 -6.51 16.20
C ARG A 104 10.01 -7.96 15.94
N ARG A 105 9.24 -8.58 16.83
CA ARG A 105 8.76 -9.96 16.66
C ARG A 105 7.81 -10.11 15.49
N LEU A 106 6.99 -9.08 15.21
CA LEU A 106 6.10 -9.07 14.05
C LEU A 106 6.85 -8.86 12.73
N MET A 107 8.09 -8.39 12.75
CA MET A 107 8.93 -8.30 11.56
C MET A 107 9.50 -9.66 11.14
N GLU A 108 9.76 -10.56 12.08
CA GLU A 108 10.43 -11.85 11.80
C GLU A 108 9.67 -12.66 10.72
N PRO A 109 8.39 -13.02 10.89
CA PRO A 109 7.67 -13.81 9.88
C PRO A 109 7.43 -13.06 8.56
N VAL A 110 7.38 -11.74 8.58
CA VAL A 110 7.29 -10.92 7.35
C VAL A 110 8.58 -11.02 6.54
N MET A 111 9.74 -11.03 7.19
CA MET A 111 11.02 -11.25 6.51
C MET A 111 11.11 -12.67 5.93
N ASP A 112 10.59 -13.67 6.66
CA ASP A 112 10.53 -15.07 6.18
C ASP A 112 9.63 -15.19 4.92
N CYS A 113 8.53 -14.41 4.84
CA CYS A 113 7.72 -14.32 3.62
C CYS A 113 8.54 -13.82 2.43
N PHE A 114 9.26 -12.71 2.61
CA PHE A 114 10.06 -12.11 1.53
C PHE A 114 11.20 -13.04 1.06
N ASP A 115 11.83 -13.74 1.98
CA ASP A 115 12.85 -14.74 1.65
C ASP A 115 12.23 -15.92 0.88
N THR A 116 11.03 -16.38 1.27
CA THR A 116 10.28 -17.46 0.59
C THR A 116 9.81 -17.06 -0.81
N TRP A 117 9.40 -15.79 -0.99
CA TRP A 117 8.95 -15.27 -2.29
C TRP A 117 10.11 -14.86 -3.22
N GLU A 118 11.34 -14.88 -2.70
CA GLU A 118 12.53 -14.47 -3.44
C GLU A 118 12.44 -13.02 -3.97
N ASN A 119 11.75 -12.14 -3.22
CA ASN A 119 11.67 -10.74 -3.59
C ASN A 119 13.06 -10.11 -3.61
N ARG A 120 13.40 -9.41 -4.68
CA ARG A 120 14.72 -8.77 -4.88
C ARG A 120 14.77 -7.35 -4.33
N HIS A 121 13.63 -6.67 -4.24
CA HIS A 121 13.52 -5.32 -3.74
C HIS A 121 12.39 -5.22 -2.73
N LEU A 122 12.72 -4.80 -1.52
CA LEU A 122 11.77 -4.71 -0.41
C LEU A 122 11.55 -3.26 -0.01
N GLY A 123 10.31 -2.95 0.39
CA GLY A 123 9.93 -1.61 0.78
C GLY A 123 8.96 -1.54 1.94
N LEU A 124 8.87 -0.36 2.49
CA LEU A 124 7.86 0.05 3.46
C LEU A 124 7.68 1.57 3.40
N PHE A 125 6.52 2.05 3.87
CA PHE A 125 6.30 3.47 4.17
C PHE A 125 6.32 3.69 5.68
N THR A 126 6.96 4.79 6.15
CA THR A 126 6.93 5.16 7.56
C THR A 126 7.03 6.67 7.77
N PHE A 127 6.82 7.10 9.00
CA PHE A 127 6.87 8.52 9.37
C PHE A 127 8.33 8.97 9.54
N SER A 128 8.75 9.92 8.72
CA SER A 128 10.13 10.45 8.70
C SER A 128 10.56 11.11 10.02
N HIS A 129 9.60 11.59 10.82
CA HIS A 129 9.84 12.23 12.11
C HIS A 129 9.88 11.24 13.30
N SER A 130 9.82 9.93 13.04
CA SER A 130 9.87 8.90 14.09
C SER A 130 11.22 8.18 14.11
N PRO A 131 12.20 8.59 14.91
CA PRO A 131 13.48 7.90 15.03
C PRO A 131 13.33 6.44 15.42
N LYS A 132 12.35 6.12 16.26
CA LYS A 132 12.02 4.78 16.72
C LYS A 132 11.64 3.84 15.57
N HIS A 133 10.78 4.28 14.66
CA HIS A 133 10.39 3.47 13.50
C HIS A 133 11.58 3.29 12.54
N LEU A 134 12.30 4.37 12.24
CA LEU A 134 13.49 4.30 11.39
C LEU A 134 14.53 3.32 11.94
N GLU A 135 14.79 3.34 13.27
CA GLU A 135 15.74 2.44 13.91
C GLU A 135 15.26 0.98 13.87
N LEU A 136 13.97 0.73 14.08
CA LEU A 136 13.39 -0.61 13.98
C LEU A 136 13.69 -1.22 12.60
N TYR A 137 13.34 -0.50 11.53
CA TYR A 137 13.48 -1.03 10.17
C TYR A 137 14.93 -1.11 9.69
N ARG A 138 15.80 -0.20 10.15
CA ARG A 138 17.25 -0.27 9.86
C ARG A 138 17.88 -1.55 10.39
N ARG A 139 17.42 -2.11 11.49
CA ARG A 139 17.88 -3.40 12.04
C ARG A 139 17.63 -4.58 11.09
N TYR A 140 16.63 -4.46 10.22
CA TYR A 140 16.31 -5.45 9.19
C TYR A 140 16.95 -5.13 7.83
N GLY A 141 17.81 -4.10 7.76
CA GLY A 141 18.53 -3.71 6.55
C GLY A 141 17.79 -2.75 5.65
N PHE A 142 16.65 -2.19 6.08
CA PHE A 142 15.95 -1.14 5.34
C PHE A 142 16.62 0.23 5.54
N TRP A 143 16.75 0.99 4.47
CA TRP A 143 17.32 2.34 4.48
C TRP A 143 16.32 3.38 3.97
N PRO A 144 16.21 4.55 4.65
CA PRO A 144 15.32 5.60 4.20
C PRO A 144 15.84 6.17 2.86
N ARG A 145 14.90 6.27 1.92
CA ARG A 145 15.17 6.84 0.59
C ARG A 145 14.06 7.80 0.25
N PHE A 146 14.36 9.01 -0.05
CA PHE A 146 13.47 10.09 -0.40
C PHE A 146 12.14 10.18 0.38
N LEU A 147 11.62 11.37 0.50
CA LEU A 147 10.26 11.57 0.99
C LEU A 147 9.25 11.01 0.00
N THR A 148 8.14 10.56 0.53
CA THR A 148 7.01 10.06 -0.24
C THR A 148 5.79 10.91 0.11
N ALA A 149 5.18 11.49 -0.91
CA ALA A 149 4.01 12.34 -0.77
C ALA A 149 2.76 11.51 -0.98
N ILE A 150 1.86 11.51 0.00
CA ILE A 150 0.49 11.05 -0.14
C ILE A 150 -0.34 12.27 -0.52
N MET A 151 -0.89 12.23 -1.74
CA MET A 151 -1.49 13.39 -2.39
C MET A 151 -2.96 13.16 -2.66
N ARG A 152 -3.73 14.22 -2.67
CA ARG A 152 -5.17 14.24 -2.91
C ARG A 152 -5.56 15.37 -3.84
N LYS A 153 -6.56 15.14 -4.67
CA LYS A 153 -7.26 16.19 -5.42
C LYS A 153 -8.77 15.97 -5.39
N GLN A 154 -9.54 17.02 -5.58
CA GLN A 154 -10.96 16.93 -5.88
C GLN A 154 -11.16 16.35 -7.28
N VAL A 155 -12.10 15.43 -7.40
CA VAL A 155 -12.49 14.86 -8.70
C VAL A 155 -13.20 15.91 -9.52
N ALA A 156 -12.75 16.10 -10.75
CA ALA A 156 -13.42 16.95 -11.74
C ALA A 156 -13.96 16.08 -12.87
N VAL A 157 -15.05 16.51 -13.47
CA VAL A 157 -15.59 15.83 -14.65
C VAL A 157 -14.58 15.95 -15.78
N SER A 158 -14.01 14.83 -16.20
CA SER A 158 -13.07 14.77 -17.32
C SER A 158 -13.75 14.21 -18.57
N ALA A 159 -13.18 14.54 -19.73
CA ALA A 159 -13.59 13.92 -20.99
C ALA A 159 -13.28 12.41 -20.97
N ALA A 160 -14.04 11.63 -21.73
CA ALA A 160 -13.77 10.21 -21.91
C ALA A 160 -12.34 9.96 -22.39
N VAL A 161 -11.65 8.99 -21.80
CA VAL A 161 -10.26 8.63 -22.16
C VAL A 161 -10.31 7.52 -23.21
N PRO A 162 -9.84 7.76 -24.43
CA PRO A 162 -9.81 6.74 -25.47
C PRO A 162 -8.93 5.56 -25.07
N GLY A 163 -9.38 4.33 -25.36
CA GLY A 163 -8.67 3.09 -25.05
C GLY A 163 -8.63 2.76 -23.55
N ARG A 164 -9.47 3.40 -22.74
CA ARG A 164 -9.65 3.03 -21.34
C ARG A 164 -10.57 1.82 -21.23
N VAL A 165 -10.11 0.80 -20.53
CA VAL A 165 -10.85 -0.42 -20.21
C VAL A 165 -10.83 -0.64 -18.69
N LEU A 166 -11.92 -1.16 -18.12
CA LEU A 166 -11.97 -1.59 -16.72
C LEU A 166 -11.88 -3.11 -16.65
N TYR A 167 -10.95 -3.60 -15.85
CA TYR A 167 -10.69 -5.03 -15.66
C TYR A 167 -11.94 -5.78 -15.17
N GLY A 168 -12.73 -5.15 -14.31
CA GLY A 168 -13.98 -5.71 -13.79
C GLY A 168 -15.03 -6.00 -14.87
N GLY A 169 -15.03 -5.26 -15.98
CA GLY A 169 -15.94 -5.43 -17.10
C GLY A 169 -15.54 -6.53 -18.11
N LEU A 170 -14.33 -7.08 -17.99
CA LEU A 170 -13.80 -8.07 -18.93
C LEU A 170 -14.36 -9.48 -18.66
N THR A 171 -14.44 -10.30 -19.72
CA THR A 171 -14.68 -11.74 -19.60
C THR A 171 -13.49 -12.47 -18.96
N ALA A 172 -13.68 -13.71 -18.53
CA ALA A 172 -12.60 -14.50 -17.91
C ALA A 172 -11.38 -14.68 -18.83
N ALA A 173 -11.59 -14.85 -20.14
CA ALA A 173 -10.50 -14.98 -21.13
C ALA A 173 -9.74 -13.64 -21.26
N GLU A 174 -10.47 -12.54 -21.46
CA GLU A 174 -9.88 -11.20 -21.56
C GLU A 174 -9.14 -10.79 -20.27
N ARG A 175 -9.63 -11.20 -19.09
CA ARG A 175 -8.92 -10.97 -17.82
C ARG A 175 -7.58 -11.69 -17.77
N SER A 176 -7.51 -12.93 -18.27
CA SER A 176 -6.26 -13.69 -18.35
C SER A 176 -5.24 -12.98 -19.25
N ASP A 177 -5.68 -12.51 -20.41
CA ASP A 177 -4.84 -11.76 -21.34
C ASP A 177 -4.38 -10.44 -20.72
N ALA A 178 -5.30 -9.69 -20.09
CA ALA A 178 -5.00 -8.43 -19.42
C ALA A 178 -3.97 -8.57 -18.30
N LEU A 179 -4.00 -9.67 -17.51
CA LEU A 179 -2.97 -9.96 -16.51
C LEU A 179 -1.60 -10.19 -17.16
N GLY A 180 -1.55 -10.90 -18.29
CA GLY A 180 -0.32 -11.09 -19.07
C GLY A 180 0.26 -9.77 -19.57
N LEU A 181 -0.59 -8.91 -20.14
CA LEU A 181 -0.20 -7.57 -20.60
C LEU A 181 0.22 -6.66 -19.45
N GLY A 182 -0.49 -6.70 -18.32
CA GLY A 182 -0.14 -5.98 -17.10
C GLY A 182 1.24 -6.38 -16.58
N ARG A 183 1.55 -7.68 -16.55
CA ARG A 183 2.86 -8.21 -16.17
C ARG A 183 3.97 -7.75 -17.12
N ALA A 184 3.70 -7.71 -18.42
CA ALA A 184 4.67 -7.20 -19.41
C ALA A 184 4.96 -5.70 -19.17
N LEU A 185 3.93 -4.88 -18.91
CA LEU A 185 4.08 -3.45 -18.62
C LEU A 185 4.86 -3.22 -17.33
N THR A 186 4.47 -3.87 -16.23
CA THR A 186 5.13 -3.67 -14.93
C THR A 186 6.55 -4.22 -14.93
N GLY A 187 6.81 -5.32 -15.65
CA GLY A 187 8.14 -5.86 -15.90
C GLY A 187 9.04 -4.89 -16.70
N ALA A 188 8.48 -4.07 -17.59
CA ALA A 188 9.23 -3.02 -18.29
C ALA A 188 9.57 -1.83 -17.37
N VAL A 189 8.78 -1.57 -16.32
CA VAL A 189 9.07 -0.58 -15.28
C VAL A 189 10.19 -1.07 -14.35
N TYR A 190 10.07 -2.29 -13.88
CA TYR A 190 11.05 -2.95 -13.03
C TYR A 190 10.97 -4.47 -13.22
N GLU A 191 12.10 -5.10 -13.54
CA GLU A 191 12.17 -6.51 -13.90
C GLU A 191 11.56 -7.42 -12.83
N GLY A 192 10.54 -8.19 -13.23
CA GLY A 192 9.81 -9.12 -12.36
C GLY A 192 8.73 -8.48 -11.47
N LEU A 193 8.52 -7.16 -11.53
CA LEU A 193 7.38 -6.52 -10.87
C LEU A 193 6.08 -7.02 -11.47
N SER A 194 5.16 -7.47 -10.63
CA SER A 194 3.85 -8.02 -11.02
C SER A 194 2.76 -7.63 -10.05
N LEU A 195 1.71 -7.01 -10.56
CA LEU A 195 0.51 -6.61 -9.79
C LEU A 195 -0.63 -7.63 -9.92
N GLU A 196 -0.39 -8.80 -10.48
CA GLU A 196 -1.43 -9.80 -10.75
C GLU A 196 -2.23 -10.17 -9.49
N ARG A 197 -1.55 -10.40 -8.36
CA ARG A 197 -2.19 -10.70 -7.08
C ARG A 197 -3.06 -9.53 -6.59
N GLU A 198 -2.57 -8.31 -6.71
CA GLU A 198 -3.30 -7.12 -6.29
C GLU A 198 -4.55 -6.88 -7.15
N ILE A 199 -4.40 -6.96 -8.48
CA ILE A 199 -5.52 -6.84 -9.44
C ILE A 199 -6.61 -7.88 -9.13
N THR A 200 -6.20 -9.12 -8.92
CA THR A 200 -7.11 -10.24 -8.62
C THR A 200 -7.81 -10.06 -7.27
N ALA A 201 -7.06 -9.62 -6.25
CA ALA A 201 -7.60 -9.38 -4.91
C ALA A 201 -8.63 -8.25 -4.90
N VAL A 202 -8.35 -7.13 -5.56
CA VAL A 202 -9.28 -6.00 -5.69
C VAL A 202 -10.57 -6.44 -6.38
N GLN A 203 -10.47 -7.21 -7.48
CA GLN A 203 -11.63 -7.73 -8.20
C GLN A 203 -12.43 -8.74 -7.36
N ALA A 204 -11.75 -9.70 -6.72
CA ALA A 204 -12.40 -10.76 -5.96
C ALA A 204 -13.15 -10.23 -4.72
N GLN A 205 -12.61 -9.19 -4.08
CA GLN A 205 -13.20 -8.57 -2.90
C GLN A 205 -14.17 -7.42 -3.23
N GLY A 206 -14.27 -6.99 -4.49
CA GLY A 206 -15.11 -5.86 -4.88
C GLY A 206 -14.65 -4.51 -4.33
N LEU A 207 -13.33 -4.33 -4.12
CA LEU A 207 -12.76 -3.14 -3.47
C LEU A 207 -12.66 -1.92 -4.38
N GLY A 208 -12.85 -2.09 -5.67
CA GLY A 208 -12.71 -1.04 -6.67
C GLY A 208 -12.60 -1.63 -8.08
N ASP A 209 -11.64 -1.17 -8.87
CA ASP A 209 -11.37 -1.71 -10.20
C ASP A 209 -9.92 -1.44 -10.64
N THR A 210 -9.47 -2.14 -11.68
CA THR A 210 -8.20 -1.83 -12.33
C THR A 210 -8.46 -1.15 -13.67
N VAL A 211 -7.92 0.05 -13.80
CA VAL A 211 -7.91 0.82 -15.04
C VAL A 211 -6.80 0.29 -15.94
N LEU A 212 -7.13 -0.03 -17.17
CA LEU A 212 -6.20 -0.41 -18.23
C LEU A 212 -6.26 0.64 -19.34
N LEU A 213 -5.12 1.07 -19.85
CA LEU A 213 -5.03 1.91 -21.04
C LEU A 213 -4.45 1.08 -22.17
N GLU A 214 -5.24 0.86 -23.20
CA GLU A 214 -4.77 0.23 -24.45
C GLU A 214 -3.73 1.10 -25.13
N GLY A 215 -2.64 0.46 -25.57
CA GLY A 215 -1.57 1.06 -26.33
C GLY A 215 -1.67 0.80 -27.83
N ALA A 216 -0.73 1.33 -28.57
CA ALA A 216 -0.58 1.01 -29.99
C ALA A 216 -0.22 -0.48 -30.16
N GLY A 217 -0.99 -1.21 -30.96
CA GLY A 217 -0.86 -2.66 -31.11
C GLY A 217 -1.62 -3.43 -30.03
N SER A 218 -1.04 -4.53 -29.54
CA SER A 218 -1.69 -5.44 -28.58
C SER A 218 -1.23 -5.26 -27.14
N GLY A 219 -0.53 -4.17 -26.82
CA GLY A 219 0.02 -3.90 -25.48
C GLY A 219 -0.80 -2.90 -24.66
N LEU A 220 -0.37 -2.67 -23.42
CA LEU A 220 -0.90 -1.60 -22.57
C LEU A 220 0.06 -0.41 -22.53
N ASP A 221 -0.50 0.80 -22.62
CA ASP A 221 0.19 2.06 -22.35
C ASP A 221 0.29 2.36 -20.85
N GLY A 222 -0.67 1.86 -20.06
CA GLY A 222 -0.71 2.07 -18.60
C GLY A 222 -1.70 1.17 -17.90
N LEU A 223 -1.52 1.02 -16.60
CA LEU A 223 -2.49 0.40 -15.69
C LEU A 223 -2.51 1.12 -14.34
N ALA A 224 -3.67 1.07 -13.66
CA ALA A 224 -3.79 1.53 -12.28
C ALA A 224 -4.75 0.64 -11.50
N VAL A 225 -4.32 0.14 -10.35
CA VAL A 225 -5.14 -0.61 -9.39
C VAL A 225 -5.73 0.39 -8.42
N CYS A 226 -7.06 0.50 -8.39
CA CYS A 226 -7.79 1.50 -7.62
C CYS A 226 -8.69 0.84 -6.57
N HIS A 227 -8.60 1.31 -5.33
CA HIS A 227 -9.58 1.06 -4.29
C HIS A 227 -10.62 2.18 -4.28
N CYS A 228 -11.89 1.87 -4.08
CA CYS A 228 -12.98 2.83 -4.23
C CYS A 228 -13.99 2.74 -3.07
N GLY A 229 -14.10 3.82 -2.30
CA GLY A 229 -15.16 3.96 -1.30
C GLY A 229 -14.95 3.17 -0.01
N ALA A 230 -15.98 3.19 0.83
CA ALA A 230 -16.00 2.55 2.14
C ALA A 230 -15.75 1.03 2.06
N GLY A 231 -15.08 0.47 3.09
CA GLY A 231 -14.74 -0.94 3.16
C GLY A 231 -13.53 -1.35 2.30
N SER A 232 -12.94 -0.41 1.54
CA SER A 232 -11.66 -0.57 0.85
C SER A 232 -10.57 0.22 1.58
N GLU A 233 -9.30 0.15 1.13
CA GLU A 233 -8.22 0.98 1.71
C GLU A 233 -8.42 2.49 1.42
N ALA A 234 -9.35 2.87 0.53
CA ALA A 234 -9.64 4.27 0.19
C ALA A 234 -10.43 5.00 1.28
N GLY A 235 -11.45 4.34 1.86
CA GLY A 235 -12.44 4.97 2.71
C GLY A 235 -13.51 5.73 1.93
N GLU A 236 -14.47 6.30 2.68
CA GLU A 236 -15.62 6.99 2.11
C GLU A 236 -15.22 8.17 1.22
N ASP A 237 -15.96 8.35 0.11
CA ASP A 237 -15.81 9.43 -0.87
C ASP A 237 -14.42 9.51 -1.56
N VAL A 238 -13.59 8.46 -1.47
CA VAL A 238 -12.24 8.45 -2.02
C VAL A 238 -12.06 7.31 -3.03
N CYS A 239 -11.42 7.62 -4.16
CA CYS A 239 -10.73 6.66 -5.02
C CYS A 239 -9.24 6.73 -4.73
N PHE A 240 -8.64 5.63 -4.28
CA PHE A 240 -7.21 5.53 -4.00
C PHE A 240 -6.51 4.70 -5.05
N VAL A 241 -5.58 5.31 -5.78
CA VAL A 241 -4.68 4.62 -6.69
C VAL A 241 -3.57 3.95 -5.86
N LYS A 242 -3.75 2.68 -5.55
CA LYS A 242 -2.79 1.90 -4.75
C LYS A 242 -1.49 1.66 -5.50
N PHE A 243 -1.61 1.37 -6.79
CA PHE A 243 -0.49 1.31 -7.73
C PHE A 243 -0.94 1.82 -9.09
N GLY A 244 -0.10 2.58 -9.77
CA GLY A 244 -0.30 2.96 -11.15
C GLY A 244 1.04 3.11 -11.86
N ALA A 245 1.11 2.67 -13.12
CA ALA A 245 2.33 2.82 -13.92
C ALA A 245 1.99 2.91 -15.41
N VAL A 246 2.89 3.51 -16.16
CA VAL A 246 2.81 3.56 -17.62
C VAL A 246 4.03 2.93 -18.26
N LEU A 247 3.86 2.44 -19.49
CA LEU A 247 4.96 1.89 -20.27
C LEU A 247 6.07 2.94 -20.42
N PRO A 248 7.31 2.65 -20.00
CA PRO A 248 8.44 3.56 -20.16
C PRO A 248 8.71 3.89 -21.62
N GLY A 249 9.28 5.07 -21.87
CA GLY A 249 9.67 5.50 -23.21
C GLY A 249 9.40 6.99 -23.44
N PRO A 250 9.61 7.49 -24.69
CA PRO A 250 9.47 8.91 -25.01
C PRO A 250 8.10 9.50 -24.66
N ASP A 251 7.03 8.71 -24.83
CA ASP A 251 5.64 9.14 -24.62
C ASP A 251 5.14 8.86 -23.19
N ALA A 252 6.02 8.43 -22.26
CA ALA A 252 5.62 8.05 -20.90
C ALA A 252 4.91 9.18 -20.14
N ALA A 253 5.32 10.42 -20.38
CA ALA A 253 4.69 11.59 -19.80
C ALA A 253 3.21 11.75 -20.24
N ASP A 254 2.93 11.60 -21.52
CA ASP A 254 1.57 11.72 -22.07
C ASP A 254 0.70 10.52 -21.67
N ARG A 255 1.28 9.31 -21.63
CA ARG A 255 0.62 8.12 -21.08
C ARG A 255 0.23 8.34 -19.62
N PHE A 256 1.11 8.96 -18.82
CA PHE A 256 0.83 9.25 -17.41
C PHE A 256 -0.33 10.23 -17.23
N GLU A 257 -0.38 11.29 -18.04
CA GLU A 257 -1.52 12.21 -18.07
C GLU A 257 -2.84 11.50 -18.41
N ARG A 258 -2.81 10.59 -19.41
CA ARG A 258 -3.97 9.76 -19.77
C ARG A 258 -4.38 8.84 -18.60
N LEU A 259 -3.40 8.24 -17.91
CA LEU A 259 -3.66 7.35 -16.77
C LEU A 259 -4.32 8.10 -15.60
N LEU A 260 -3.82 9.29 -15.27
CA LEU A 260 -4.42 10.14 -14.22
C LEU A 260 -5.87 10.54 -14.61
N ASN A 261 -6.12 10.91 -15.88
CA ASN A 261 -7.48 11.19 -16.36
C ASN A 261 -8.38 9.96 -16.24
N ALA A 262 -7.88 8.78 -16.56
CA ALA A 262 -8.63 7.54 -16.51
C ALA A 262 -9.01 7.12 -15.07
N CYS A 263 -8.10 7.35 -14.11
CA CYS A 263 -8.38 7.15 -12.67
C CYS A 263 -9.41 8.18 -12.16
N GLU A 264 -9.30 9.43 -12.59
CA GLU A 264 -10.26 10.48 -12.22
C GLU A 264 -11.65 10.20 -12.80
N GLN A 265 -11.71 9.69 -14.04
CA GLN A 265 -12.95 9.24 -14.65
C GLN A 265 -13.58 8.06 -13.88
N LEU A 266 -12.79 7.07 -13.45
CA LEU A 266 -13.28 5.97 -12.60
C LEU A 266 -13.88 6.51 -11.29
N ALA A 267 -13.20 7.45 -10.63
CA ALA A 267 -13.70 8.07 -9.40
C ALA A 267 -15.05 8.77 -9.63
N ALA A 268 -15.16 9.56 -10.70
CA ALA A 268 -16.41 10.25 -11.07
C ALA A 268 -17.56 9.27 -11.38
N GLU A 269 -17.29 8.19 -12.14
CA GLU A 269 -18.28 7.14 -12.46
C GLU A 269 -18.76 6.40 -11.21
N LYS A 270 -17.91 6.28 -10.18
CA LYS A 270 -18.27 5.72 -8.88
C LYS A 270 -18.94 6.73 -7.94
N GLY A 271 -19.09 7.99 -8.36
CA GLY A 271 -19.67 9.06 -7.54
C GLY A 271 -18.79 9.52 -6.38
N LEU A 272 -17.46 9.35 -6.50
CA LEU A 272 -16.49 9.71 -5.46
C LEU A 272 -15.95 11.11 -5.69
N GLY A 273 -15.88 11.92 -4.64
CA GLY A 273 -15.46 13.32 -4.71
C GLY A 273 -13.95 13.52 -4.70
N GLN A 274 -13.16 12.54 -4.29
CA GLN A 274 -11.72 12.67 -4.07
C GLN A 274 -10.93 11.56 -4.75
N LEU A 275 -9.75 11.95 -5.28
CA LEU A 275 -8.76 11.03 -5.84
C LEU A 275 -7.47 11.11 -5.04
N ASP A 276 -7.09 10.01 -4.38
CA ASP A 276 -5.83 9.83 -3.66
C ASP A 276 -4.82 9.08 -4.52
N ALA A 277 -3.60 9.57 -4.55
CA ALA A 277 -2.48 8.93 -5.21
C ALA A 277 -1.18 9.37 -4.54
N GLY A 278 -0.27 8.43 -4.31
CA GLY A 278 1.01 8.73 -3.69
C GLY A 278 2.19 8.56 -4.64
N THR A 279 3.26 9.28 -4.40
CA THR A 279 4.50 9.11 -5.16
C THR A 279 5.74 9.42 -4.34
N ASN A 280 6.77 8.63 -4.54
CA ASN A 280 8.10 8.92 -4.01
C ASN A 280 8.71 10.11 -4.77
N LEU A 281 9.27 11.09 -4.04
CA LEU A 281 9.81 12.33 -4.63
C LEU A 281 11.04 12.11 -5.51
N ALA A 282 11.64 10.93 -5.50
CA ALA A 282 12.65 10.56 -6.51
C ALA A 282 12.08 10.49 -7.92
N ARG A 283 10.76 10.26 -8.07
CA ARG A 283 10.02 10.27 -9.33
C ARG A 283 9.60 11.71 -9.66
N GLN A 284 10.58 12.56 -9.92
CA GLN A 284 10.39 14.01 -9.97
C GLN A 284 9.36 14.44 -10.99
N ASP A 285 9.37 13.85 -12.19
CA ASP A 285 8.46 14.25 -13.26
C ASP A 285 7.02 13.83 -12.98
N ALA A 286 6.81 12.63 -12.42
CA ALA A 286 5.49 12.18 -11.97
C ALA A 286 4.92 13.13 -10.88
N TYR A 287 5.73 13.45 -9.87
CA TYR A 287 5.33 14.37 -8.80
C TYR A 287 4.94 15.74 -9.33
N ARG A 288 5.78 16.36 -10.20
CA ARG A 288 5.49 17.69 -10.79
C ARG A 288 4.17 17.67 -11.55
N ARG A 289 3.95 16.69 -12.42
CA ARG A 289 2.70 16.56 -13.17
C ARG A 289 1.48 16.39 -12.27
N MET A 290 1.57 15.60 -11.21
CA MET A 290 0.49 15.50 -10.22
C MET A 290 0.20 16.85 -9.57
N VAL A 291 1.23 17.61 -9.18
CA VAL A 291 1.07 18.97 -8.61
C VAL A 291 0.40 19.92 -9.61
N ASP A 292 0.85 19.91 -10.87
CA ASP A 292 0.29 20.76 -11.93
C ASP A 292 -1.18 20.44 -12.22
N ARG A 293 -1.58 19.18 -12.04
CA ARG A 293 -2.98 18.71 -12.13
C ARG A 293 -3.83 19.01 -10.89
N GLY A 294 -3.29 19.67 -9.90
CA GLY A 294 -4.03 20.09 -8.70
C GLY A 294 -3.98 19.10 -7.53
N PHE A 295 -3.19 18.04 -7.61
CA PHE A 295 -2.92 17.22 -6.42
C PHE A 295 -2.17 18.04 -5.36
N ARG A 296 -2.51 17.83 -4.10
CA ARG A 296 -1.83 18.46 -2.95
C ARG A 296 -1.44 17.40 -1.95
N THR A 297 -0.21 17.48 -1.45
CA THR A 297 0.28 16.59 -0.39
C THR A 297 -0.46 16.91 0.90
N TRP A 298 -1.12 15.91 1.48
CA TRP A 298 -1.80 16.04 2.77
C TRP A 298 -1.10 15.23 3.88
N LEU A 299 -0.33 14.21 3.51
CA LEU A 299 0.53 13.47 4.42
C LEU A 299 1.87 13.17 3.74
N GLN A 300 2.95 13.23 4.51
CA GLN A 300 4.28 12.97 4.02
C GLN A 300 5.02 12.02 4.95
N GLY A 301 5.69 11.05 4.37
CA GLY A 301 6.54 10.12 5.08
C GLY A 301 7.82 9.82 4.31
N VAL A 302 8.42 8.70 4.59
CA VAL A 302 9.59 8.19 3.89
C VAL A 302 9.40 6.74 3.54
N THR A 303 9.68 6.36 2.29
CA THR A 303 9.83 4.96 1.95
C THR A 303 11.23 4.49 2.33
N MET A 304 11.32 3.30 2.90
CA MET A 304 12.59 2.66 3.21
C MET A 304 12.75 1.43 2.33
N HIS A 305 13.96 1.24 1.79
CA HIS A 305 14.26 0.22 0.80
C HIS A 305 15.32 -0.77 1.30
N LYS A 306 15.18 -2.02 0.92
CA LYS A 306 16.18 -3.07 1.07
C LYS A 306 16.25 -3.88 -0.25
N PRO A 307 17.40 -3.92 -0.93
CA PRO A 307 18.67 -3.24 -0.62
C PRO A 307 18.54 -1.71 -0.68
N ASN A 308 19.59 -0.98 -0.23
CA ASN A 308 19.63 0.48 -0.30
C ASN A 308 19.86 0.98 -1.74
N GLU A 309 18.90 0.71 -2.60
CA GLU A 309 18.90 1.01 -4.02
C GLU A 309 17.58 1.72 -4.41
N PRO A 310 17.57 2.47 -5.52
CA PRO A 310 16.38 3.22 -5.93
C PRO A 310 15.22 2.32 -6.38
N GLY A 311 15.48 1.08 -6.82
CA GLY A 311 14.47 0.28 -7.49
C GLY A 311 13.92 1.00 -8.74
N TYR A 312 12.62 1.15 -8.82
CA TYR A 312 11.97 1.95 -9.87
C TYR A 312 11.69 3.41 -9.45
N SER A 313 12.21 3.86 -8.30
CA SER A 313 12.07 5.27 -7.87
C SER A 313 13.19 6.12 -8.50
N ARG A 314 13.00 6.54 -9.76
CA ARG A 314 13.93 7.31 -10.59
C ARG A 314 13.23 8.54 -11.16
N PRO A 315 13.96 9.60 -11.53
CA PRO A 315 13.38 10.89 -11.97
C PRO A 315 12.38 10.76 -13.12
N ASP A 316 12.63 9.85 -14.07
CA ASP A 316 11.88 9.58 -15.29
C ASP A 316 10.82 8.47 -15.14
N ALA A 317 10.67 7.90 -13.95
CA ALA A 317 9.70 6.85 -13.71
C ALA A 317 8.30 7.44 -13.42
N TYR A 318 7.34 7.12 -14.25
CA TYR A 318 5.95 7.52 -14.10
C TYR A 318 5.17 6.43 -13.39
N VAL A 319 5.35 6.36 -12.07
CA VAL A 319 4.73 5.37 -11.19
C VAL A 319 4.05 6.06 -10.02
N ILE A 320 2.85 5.62 -9.71
CA ILE A 320 2.08 5.97 -8.52
C ILE A 320 2.15 4.78 -7.58
N ASP A 321 2.75 4.95 -6.45
CA ASP A 321 2.65 4.12 -5.26
C ASP A 321 3.24 4.85 -4.06
N ASP A 322 2.82 4.47 -2.87
CA ASP A 322 3.35 5.05 -1.63
C ASP A 322 3.63 3.98 -0.56
N TRP A 323 3.29 2.71 -0.82
CA TRP A 323 3.47 1.58 0.11
C TRP A 323 2.87 1.79 1.51
N ARG A 324 1.82 2.64 1.63
CA ARG A 324 1.10 2.83 2.90
C ARG A 324 0.31 1.61 3.34
#